data_16a011b540a5fb29828cee9fcfde03b5
#
_entry.id   16a011b540a5fb29828cee9fcfde03b5
#
_cell.length_a   1.000
_cell.length_b   1.000
_cell.length_c   1.000
_cell.angle_alpha   90.00
_cell.angle_beta   90.00
_cell.angle_gamma   90.00
#
_symmetry.space_group_name_H-M   'P 1'
#
loop_
_entity.id
_entity.type
_entity.pdbx_description
1 polymer ?
#
loop_
_entity_poly.entity_id
_entity_poly.type
_entity_poly.pdbx_seq_one_letter_code
_entity_poly.pdbx_strand_id
1 'polypeptide(L)'
;MKYLLLALMATILVPSGGHTQEQSVKILSITNGQQLLVEVQQHGRAVRLACLQAPRFRQEPWAEYAQSVLESHVKRGDQASFELRSRDVYGRLVGRLFVNGKDLGAQLVRQGSVMAWDGFVGRCDDLNYIELEQAAKDAGIGLWSASPPLEQPWDVMESAGGGEP
;
A
#
# COMPACT_ATOMS: atom_id res chain seq x y z
N MET A 1 -68.55 8.27 16.67
CA MET A 1 -67.25 8.87 16.95
C MET A 1 -66.20 7.84 16.55
N LYS A 2 -65.52 8.07 15.40
CA LYS A 2 -64.51 7.17 14.86
C LYS A 2 -63.15 7.89 15.05
N TYR A 3 -62.28 7.32 15.91
CA TYR A 3 -60.94 7.80 16.13
C TYR A 3 -60.01 7.21 15.04
N LEU A 4 -59.48 8.10 14.17
CA LEU A 4 -58.51 7.77 13.14
C LEU A 4 -57.12 7.88 13.77
N LEU A 5 -56.47 6.73 14.03
CA LEU A 5 -55.07 6.65 14.49
C LEU A 5 -54.15 6.85 13.27
N LEU A 6 -53.50 8.02 13.22
CA LEU A 6 -52.41 8.28 12.26
C LEU A 6 -51.13 7.66 12.84
N ALA A 7 -50.67 6.58 12.22
CA ALA A 7 -49.33 6.00 12.52
C ALA A 7 -48.26 6.84 11.80
N LEU A 8 -47.46 7.54 12.59
CA LEU A 8 -46.28 8.29 12.09
C LEU A 8 -45.14 7.29 11.88
N MET A 9 -44.86 6.93 10.62
CA MET A 9 -43.66 6.15 10.28
C MET A 9 -42.46 7.10 10.30
N ALA A 10 -41.63 6.98 11.33
CA ALA A 10 -40.32 7.63 11.37
C ALA A 10 -39.35 6.85 10.50
N THR A 11 -38.98 7.41 9.34
CA THR A 11 -37.91 6.92 8.50
C THR A 11 -36.56 7.25 9.15
N ILE A 12 -35.89 6.22 9.68
CA ILE A 12 -34.54 6.33 10.20
C ILE A 12 -33.60 6.39 8.99
N LEU A 13 -33.07 7.58 8.68
CA LEU A 13 -31.94 7.72 7.75
C LEU A 13 -30.70 7.14 8.43
N VAL A 14 -30.28 5.95 7.97
CA VAL A 14 -28.97 5.40 8.35
C VAL A 14 -27.92 6.14 7.50
N PRO A 15 -26.95 6.85 8.11
CA PRO A 15 -25.88 7.47 7.35
C PRO A 15 -25.03 6.35 6.71
N SER A 16 -24.98 6.31 5.38
CA SER A 16 -24.05 5.47 4.63
C SER A 16 -22.63 6.00 4.88
N GLY A 17 -21.96 5.49 5.90
CA GLY A 17 -20.54 5.68 6.07
C GLY A 17 -19.85 5.13 4.82
N GLY A 18 -19.09 5.97 4.12
CA GLY A 18 -18.30 5.56 2.96
C GLY A 18 -17.26 4.53 3.39
N HIS A 19 -17.62 3.26 3.33
CA HIS A 19 -16.66 2.16 3.46
C HIS A 19 -15.88 2.13 2.15
N THR A 20 -14.59 2.39 2.20
CA THR A 20 -13.68 1.99 1.13
C THR A 20 -13.87 0.49 0.94
N GLN A 21 -14.34 0.11 -0.26
CA GLN A 21 -14.73 -1.28 -0.51
C GLN A 21 -13.46 -2.12 -0.61
N GLU A 22 -13.17 -2.92 0.42
CA GLU A 22 -12.13 -3.93 0.36
C GLU A 22 -12.56 -5.03 -0.62
N GLN A 23 -11.68 -5.34 -1.55
CA GLN A 23 -11.88 -6.37 -2.56
C GLN A 23 -10.94 -7.55 -2.30
N SER A 24 -11.48 -8.79 -2.28
CA SER A 24 -10.64 -9.99 -2.25
C SER A 24 -9.87 -10.13 -3.55
N VAL A 25 -8.56 -10.36 -3.44
CA VAL A 25 -7.64 -10.56 -4.56
C VAL A 25 -6.72 -11.75 -4.31
N LYS A 26 -6.23 -12.37 -5.38
CA LYS A 26 -5.24 -13.45 -5.30
C LYS A 26 -3.90 -12.95 -5.82
N ILE A 27 -2.83 -13.21 -5.09
CA ILE A 27 -1.46 -12.86 -5.50
C ILE A 27 -1.02 -13.77 -6.66
N LEU A 28 -0.64 -13.18 -7.78
CA LEU A 28 -0.13 -13.89 -8.96
C LEU A 28 1.39 -13.88 -9.01
N SER A 29 2.02 -12.74 -8.73
CA SER A 29 3.48 -12.60 -8.65
C SER A 29 3.87 -11.33 -7.91
N ILE A 30 5.12 -11.25 -7.47
CA ILE A 30 5.76 -10.07 -6.93
C ILE A 30 6.71 -9.53 -8.02
N THR A 31 6.64 -8.23 -8.27
CA THR A 31 7.44 -7.58 -9.32
C THR A 31 8.69 -6.91 -8.76
N ASN A 32 8.56 -6.27 -7.60
CA ASN A 32 9.64 -5.63 -6.84
C ASN A 32 9.17 -5.37 -5.41
N GLY A 33 9.95 -4.66 -4.61
CA GLY A 33 9.67 -4.41 -3.19
C GLY A 33 8.39 -3.62 -2.88
N GLN A 34 7.64 -3.15 -3.89
CA GLN A 34 6.39 -2.39 -3.70
C GLN A 34 5.30 -2.71 -4.72
N GLN A 35 5.57 -3.62 -5.67
CA GLN A 35 4.63 -3.92 -6.76
C GLN A 35 4.35 -5.41 -6.85
N LEU A 36 3.08 -5.72 -7.07
CA LEU A 36 2.59 -7.08 -7.23
C LEU A 36 1.66 -7.15 -8.45
N LEU A 37 1.55 -8.33 -9.04
CA LEU A 37 0.46 -8.69 -9.93
C LEU A 37 -0.57 -9.45 -9.11
N VAL A 38 -1.82 -9.02 -9.17
CA VAL A 38 -2.93 -9.68 -8.47
C VAL A 38 -4.04 -10.04 -9.45
N GLU A 39 -4.84 -11.03 -9.12
CA GLU A 39 -6.05 -11.37 -9.85
C GLU A 39 -7.25 -10.63 -9.24
N VAL A 40 -7.91 -9.84 -10.08
CA VAL A 40 -9.14 -9.12 -9.77
C VAL A 40 -10.18 -9.53 -10.82
N GLN A 41 -11.29 -10.14 -10.40
CA GLN A 41 -12.35 -10.58 -11.34
C GLN A 41 -11.81 -11.39 -12.53
N GLN A 42 -10.92 -12.35 -12.26
CA GLN A 42 -10.29 -13.23 -13.26
C GLN A 42 -9.29 -12.52 -14.21
N HIS A 43 -8.92 -11.28 -13.93
CA HIS A 43 -7.95 -10.52 -14.71
C HIS A 43 -6.72 -10.17 -13.87
N GLY A 44 -5.55 -10.33 -14.45
CA GLY A 44 -4.30 -9.85 -13.84
C GLY A 44 -4.27 -8.31 -13.81
N ARG A 45 -4.00 -7.75 -12.63
CA ARG A 45 -3.88 -6.30 -12.42
C ARG A 45 -2.59 -6.00 -11.67
N ALA A 46 -1.81 -5.06 -12.19
CA ALA A 46 -0.67 -4.54 -11.46
C ALA A 46 -1.15 -3.66 -10.30
N VAL A 47 -0.66 -3.98 -9.11
CA VAL A 47 -0.91 -3.23 -7.88
C VAL A 47 0.40 -2.65 -7.40
N ARG A 48 0.39 -1.37 -7.08
CA ARG A 48 1.44 -0.67 -6.36
C ARG A 48 0.95 -0.37 -4.95
N LEU A 49 1.76 -0.70 -3.96
CA LEU A 49 1.46 -0.36 -2.58
C LEU A 49 1.48 1.16 -2.39
N ALA A 50 0.42 1.68 -1.77
CA ALA A 50 0.23 3.11 -1.55
C ALA A 50 1.11 3.62 -0.42
N CYS A 51 1.45 4.92 -0.47
CA CYS A 51 2.06 5.67 0.62
C CYS A 51 3.47 5.20 1.03
N LEU A 52 4.15 4.51 0.13
CA LEU A 52 5.53 4.05 0.32
C LEU A 52 6.30 3.97 -1.00
N GLN A 53 7.63 3.95 -0.89
CA GLN A 53 8.55 3.70 -1.99
C GLN A 53 9.61 2.68 -1.59
N ALA A 54 9.77 1.66 -2.41
CA ALA A 54 10.90 0.74 -2.32
C ALA A 54 12.15 1.35 -3.00
N PRO A 55 13.35 0.95 -2.58
CA PRO A 55 14.58 1.23 -3.32
C PRO A 55 14.47 0.81 -4.78
N ARG A 56 15.14 1.56 -5.65
CA ARG A 56 15.15 1.34 -7.09
C ARG A 56 16.23 0.33 -7.49
N PHE A 57 16.10 -0.25 -8.68
CA PHE A 57 17.06 -1.22 -9.21
C PHE A 57 18.53 -0.71 -9.21
N ARG A 58 18.77 0.60 -9.21
CA ARG A 58 20.11 1.21 -9.08
C ARG A 58 20.59 1.28 -7.63
N GLN A 59 19.75 0.96 -6.68
CA GLN A 59 20.06 1.01 -5.24
C GLN A 59 20.28 -0.40 -4.67
N GLU A 60 20.99 -1.24 -5.41
CA GLU A 60 21.38 -2.55 -4.92
C GLU A 60 22.41 -2.43 -3.77
N PRO A 61 22.37 -3.33 -2.77
CA PRO A 61 21.52 -4.52 -2.68
C PRO A 61 20.13 -4.24 -2.08
N TRP A 62 19.76 -2.99 -1.88
CA TRP A 62 18.54 -2.62 -1.14
C TRP A 62 17.25 -2.86 -1.92
N ALA A 63 17.29 -2.79 -3.25
CA ALA A 63 16.15 -3.13 -4.09
C ALA A 63 15.80 -4.63 -3.97
N GLU A 64 16.80 -5.51 -4.02
CA GLU A 64 16.63 -6.95 -3.80
C GLU A 64 16.18 -7.26 -2.36
N TYR A 65 16.76 -6.56 -1.37
CA TYR A 65 16.34 -6.68 0.02
C TYR A 65 14.86 -6.35 0.19
N ALA A 66 14.39 -5.23 -0.34
CA ALA A 66 12.97 -4.84 -0.24
C ALA A 66 12.04 -5.87 -0.88
N GLN A 67 12.41 -6.41 -2.04
CA GLN A 67 11.67 -7.49 -2.68
C GLN A 67 11.63 -8.76 -1.82
N SER A 68 12.76 -9.18 -1.27
CA SER A 68 12.84 -10.37 -0.42
C SER A 68 12.00 -10.25 0.85
N VAL A 69 11.95 -9.05 1.45
CA VAL A 69 11.08 -8.78 2.60
C VAL A 69 9.62 -8.89 2.21
N LEU A 70 9.21 -8.32 1.06
CA LEU A 70 7.85 -8.47 0.56
C LEU A 70 7.49 -9.96 0.32
N GLU A 71 8.39 -10.71 -0.29
CA GLU A 71 8.23 -12.16 -0.54
C GLU A 71 8.16 -13.01 0.74
N SER A 72 8.67 -12.51 1.85
CA SER A 72 8.53 -13.15 3.16
C SER A 72 7.11 -13.04 3.74
N HIS A 73 6.35 -12.03 3.32
CA HIS A 73 4.99 -11.78 3.79
C HIS A 73 3.91 -12.40 2.91
N VAL A 74 4.17 -12.51 1.60
CA VAL A 74 3.19 -13.00 0.62
C VAL A 74 3.84 -13.91 -0.41
N LYS A 75 3.06 -14.87 -0.90
CA LYS A 75 3.48 -15.82 -1.93
C LYS A 75 2.45 -15.87 -3.05
N ARG A 76 2.89 -16.34 -4.21
CA ARG A 76 1.97 -16.66 -5.30
C ARG A 76 0.88 -17.64 -4.82
N GLY A 77 -0.37 -17.29 -5.07
CA GLY A 77 -1.55 -18.05 -4.68
C GLY A 77 -2.22 -17.59 -3.39
N ASP A 78 -1.54 -16.77 -2.58
CA ASP A 78 -2.12 -16.23 -1.35
C ASP A 78 -3.32 -15.35 -1.65
N GLN A 79 -4.29 -15.36 -0.72
CA GLN A 79 -5.43 -14.44 -0.73
C GLN A 79 -5.11 -13.21 0.11
N ALA A 80 -5.55 -12.06 -0.39
CA ALA A 80 -5.41 -10.78 0.30
C ALA A 80 -6.69 -9.96 0.13
N SER A 81 -6.94 -8.99 1.00
CA SER A 81 -7.89 -7.91 0.71
C SER A 81 -7.15 -6.69 0.18
N PHE A 82 -7.75 -6.05 -0.80
CA PHE A 82 -7.22 -4.87 -1.46
C PHE A 82 -8.16 -3.67 -1.28
N GLU A 83 -7.62 -2.58 -0.75
CA GLU A 83 -8.28 -1.29 -0.64
C GLU A 83 -7.71 -0.34 -1.69
N LEU A 84 -8.51 -0.02 -2.70
CA LEU A 84 -8.11 0.91 -3.76
C LEU A 84 -8.05 2.34 -3.20
N ARG A 85 -6.95 3.03 -3.40
CA ARG A 85 -6.75 4.44 -3.09
C ARG A 85 -6.75 5.34 -4.33
N SER A 86 -6.07 4.90 -5.39
CA SER A 86 -5.88 5.68 -6.60
C SER A 86 -5.55 4.78 -7.81
N ARG A 87 -5.35 5.41 -8.96
CA ARG A 87 -4.68 4.82 -10.13
C ARG A 87 -3.56 5.76 -10.55
N ASP A 88 -2.43 5.19 -10.88
CA ASP A 88 -1.33 6.00 -11.41
C ASP A 88 -1.47 6.27 -12.92
N VAL A 89 -0.55 7.06 -13.45
CA VAL A 89 -0.55 7.48 -14.86
C VAL A 89 -0.36 6.30 -15.84
N TYR A 90 0.12 5.16 -15.35
CA TYR A 90 0.28 3.93 -16.14
C TYR A 90 -0.93 2.99 -16.02
N GLY A 91 -1.97 3.40 -15.30
CA GLY A 91 -3.19 2.61 -15.08
C GLY A 91 -3.05 1.50 -14.03
N ARG A 92 -1.92 1.42 -13.29
CA ARG A 92 -1.77 0.49 -12.16
C ARG A 92 -2.72 0.87 -11.03
N LEU A 93 -3.22 -0.13 -10.32
CA LEU A 93 -3.98 0.10 -9.10
C LEU A 93 -3.01 0.52 -7.98
N VAL A 94 -3.29 1.61 -7.32
CA VAL A 94 -2.53 2.07 -6.16
C VAL A 94 -3.39 1.93 -4.92
N GLY A 95 -2.92 1.19 -3.91
CA GLY A 95 -3.74 0.91 -2.75
C GLY A 95 -3.03 0.12 -1.66
N ARG A 96 -3.80 -0.32 -0.68
CA ARG A 96 -3.32 -1.12 0.44
C ARG A 96 -3.67 -2.59 0.21
N LEU A 97 -2.77 -3.47 0.60
CA LEU A 97 -3.01 -4.91 0.66
C LEU A 97 -2.97 -5.37 2.11
N PHE A 98 -3.96 -6.18 2.47
CA PHE A 98 -4.03 -6.78 3.81
C PHE A 98 -3.90 -8.30 3.66
N VAL A 99 -2.93 -8.85 4.36
CA VAL A 99 -2.68 -10.29 4.42
C VAL A 99 -2.91 -10.76 5.85
N ASN A 100 -3.81 -11.71 6.04
CA ASN A 100 -4.24 -12.15 7.38
C ASN A 100 -4.68 -10.97 8.28
N GLY A 101 -5.38 -9.98 7.70
CA GLY A 101 -5.86 -8.79 8.39
C GLY A 101 -4.79 -7.75 8.75
N LYS A 102 -3.53 -7.94 8.32
CA LYS A 102 -2.42 -7.01 8.57
C LYS A 102 -2.11 -6.20 7.32
N ASP A 103 -1.97 -4.90 7.47
CA ASP A 103 -1.52 -4.00 6.41
C ASP A 103 -0.09 -4.34 5.99
N LEU A 104 0.07 -4.79 4.75
CA LEU A 104 1.34 -5.21 4.19
C LEU A 104 2.33 -4.03 4.11
N GLY A 105 1.85 -2.84 3.69
CA GLY A 105 2.68 -1.64 3.64
C GLY A 105 3.24 -1.26 5.02
N ALA A 106 2.40 -1.30 6.06
CA ALA A 106 2.84 -1.04 7.43
C ALA A 106 3.92 -2.04 7.91
N GLN A 107 3.81 -3.32 7.49
CA GLN A 107 4.84 -4.32 7.82
C GLN A 107 6.19 -3.99 7.17
N LEU A 108 6.16 -3.61 5.88
CA LEU A 108 7.36 -3.28 5.11
C LEU A 108 8.06 -2.02 5.66
N VAL A 109 7.30 -0.97 5.97
CA VAL A 109 7.83 0.27 6.57
C VAL A 109 8.44 -0.02 7.93
N ARG A 110 7.75 -0.77 8.79
CA ARG A 110 8.25 -1.15 10.14
C ARG A 110 9.56 -1.92 10.08
N GLN A 111 9.75 -2.76 9.06
CA GLN A 111 10.97 -3.54 8.85
C GLN A 111 12.08 -2.75 8.15
N GLY A 112 11.82 -1.48 7.82
CA GLY A 112 12.78 -0.64 7.12
C GLY A 112 13.15 -1.17 5.75
N SER A 113 12.24 -1.85 5.05
CA SER A 113 12.48 -2.35 3.70
C SER A 113 12.02 -1.37 2.61
N VAL A 114 11.19 -0.41 2.99
CA VAL A 114 10.69 0.66 2.13
C VAL A 114 10.65 1.96 2.92
N MET A 115 10.57 3.10 2.22
CA MET A 115 10.40 4.43 2.80
C MET A 115 8.96 4.89 2.71
N ALA A 116 8.44 5.54 3.75
CA ALA A 116 7.15 6.21 3.71
C ALA A 116 7.18 7.36 2.69
N TRP A 117 6.13 7.51 1.89
CA TRP A 117 6.09 8.52 0.84
C TRP A 117 4.66 8.80 0.37
N ASP A 118 4.26 10.06 0.36
CA ASP A 118 2.90 10.50 0.03
C ASP A 118 2.74 11.09 -1.38
N GLY A 119 3.84 11.17 -2.16
CA GLY A 119 3.99 12.00 -3.37
C GLY A 119 3.00 11.78 -4.51
N PHE A 120 2.24 10.65 -4.57
CA PHE A 120 1.32 10.41 -5.71
C PHE A 120 -0.12 10.09 -5.34
N VAL A 121 -0.41 9.77 -4.10
CA VAL A 121 -1.72 9.23 -3.74
C VAL A 121 -2.59 10.18 -2.95
N GLY A 122 -2.03 11.31 -2.52
CA GLY A 122 -2.74 12.44 -1.96
C GLY A 122 -3.47 12.21 -0.62
N ARG A 123 -3.41 11.02 -0.06
CA ARG A 123 -4.07 10.67 1.22
C ARG A 123 -3.30 9.58 1.93
N CYS A 124 -2.25 10.00 2.65
CA CYS A 124 -1.45 9.12 3.48
C CYS A 124 -1.46 9.52 4.96
N ASP A 125 -2.08 10.63 5.27
CA ASP A 125 -2.22 11.22 6.60
C ASP A 125 -3.08 10.38 7.57
N ASP A 126 -3.89 9.46 7.02
CA ASP A 126 -4.65 8.48 7.79
C ASP A 126 -3.84 7.21 8.14
N LEU A 127 -2.58 7.13 7.70
CA LEU A 127 -1.69 5.99 7.94
C LEU A 127 -0.56 6.40 8.88
N ASN A 128 -0.17 5.48 9.75
CA ASN A 128 0.94 5.68 10.70
C ASN A 128 2.31 5.30 10.12
N TYR A 129 2.49 5.43 8.79
CA TYR A 129 3.72 5.00 8.13
C TYR A 129 4.92 5.87 8.50
N ILE A 130 4.71 7.17 8.73
CA ILE A 130 5.78 8.10 9.16
C ILE A 130 6.31 7.70 10.54
N GLU A 131 5.43 7.37 11.49
CA GLU A 131 5.81 6.94 12.83
C GLU A 131 6.52 5.58 12.79
N LEU A 132 6.05 4.65 11.95
CA LEU A 132 6.70 3.35 11.76
C LEU A 132 8.09 3.50 11.13
N GLU A 133 8.23 4.38 10.17
CA GLU A 133 9.53 4.72 9.56
C GLU A 133 10.48 5.32 10.58
N GLN A 134 10.02 6.29 11.39
CA GLN A 134 10.84 6.90 12.41
C GLN A 134 11.34 5.86 13.42
N ALA A 135 10.47 4.95 13.86
CA ALA A 135 10.88 3.85 14.74
C ALA A 135 11.93 2.93 14.09
N ALA A 136 11.80 2.66 12.78
CA ALA A 136 12.80 1.87 12.05
C ALA A 136 14.15 2.60 11.92
N LYS A 137 14.12 3.93 11.69
CA LYS A 137 15.31 4.80 11.70
C LYS A 137 16.03 4.79 13.04
N ASP A 138 15.30 5.00 14.11
CA ASP A 138 15.84 5.04 15.48
C ASP A 138 16.47 3.70 15.87
N ALA A 139 15.90 2.60 15.38
CA ALA A 139 16.44 1.25 15.59
C ALA A 139 17.56 0.87 14.61
N GLY A 140 17.83 1.66 13.57
CA GLY A 140 18.84 1.39 12.54
C GLY A 140 18.62 0.09 11.79
N ILE A 141 17.38 -0.26 11.47
CA ILE A 141 17.05 -1.53 10.81
C ILE A 141 16.79 -1.37 9.33
N GLY A 142 17.05 -2.42 8.55
CA GLY A 142 16.84 -2.45 7.12
C GLY A 142 17.64 -1.35 6.41
N LEU A 143 16.98 -0.57 5.56
CA LEU A 143 17.56 0.55 4.81
C LEU A 143 18.29 1.58 5.69
N TRP A 144 17.83 1.70 6.93
CA TRP A 144 18.34 2.68 7.89
C TRP A 144 19.66 2.27 8.55
N SER A 145 20.14 1.04 8.26
CA SER A 145 21.49 0.58 8.63
C SER A 145 22.55 0.93 7.57
N ALA A 146 22.14 1.47 6.41
CA ALA A 146 23.05 1.79 5.31
C ALA A 146 24.07 2.88 5.68
N SER A 147 25.33 2.66 5.31
CA SER A 147 26.42 3.63 5.47
C SER A 147 27.25 3.70 4.17
N PRO A 148 27.25 4.82 3.45
CA PRO A 148 26.51 6.06 3.74
C PRO A 148 24.98 5.86 3.68
N PRO A 149 24.19 6.79 4.24
CA PRO A 149 22.74 6.74 4.14
C PRO A 149 22.25 6.59 2.71
N LEU A 150 21.22 5.78 2.53
CA LEU A 150 20.64 5.53 1.21
C LEU A 150 19.96 6.80 0.69
N GLU A 151 20.22 7.16 -0.55
CA GLU A 151 19.49 8.22 -1.27
C GLU A 151 18.01 7.84 -1.38
N GLN A 152 17.13 8.82 -1.31
CA GLN A 152 15.70 8.56 -1.39
C GLN A 152 15.29 8.07 -2.77
N PRO A 153 14.46 7.03 -2.90
CA PRO A 153 14.11 6.44 -4.19
C PRO A 153 13.51 7.41 -5.21
N TRP A 154 12.81 8.45 -4.75
CA TRP A 154 12.24 9.49 -5.61
C TRP A 154 13.30 10.45 -6.15
N ASP A 155 14.35 10.76 -5.39
CA ASP A 155 15.47 11.58 -5.86
C ASP A 155 16.29 10.82 -6.92
N VAL A 156 16.48 9.51 -6.72
CA VAL A 156 17.12 8.62 -7.73
C VAL A 156 16.32 8.60 -9.03
N MET A 157 15.00 8.63 -8.95
CA MET A 157 14.14 8.70 -10.15
C MET A 157 14.27 10.03 -10.87
N GLU A 158 14.25 11.14 -10.15
CA GLU A 158 14.34 12.47 -10.72
C GLU A 158 15.69 12.67 -11.43
N SER A 159 16.80 12.24 -10.80
CA SER A 159 18.14 12.27 -11.39
C SER A 159 18.29 11.39 -12.63
N ALA A 160 17.47 10.34 -12.77
CA ALA A 160 17.46 9.43 -13.92
C ALA A 160 16.58 9.91 -15.08
N GLY A 161 16.00 11.10 -15.00
CA GLY A 161 15.16 11.67 -16.07
C GLY A 161 13.67 11.40 -15.90
N GLY A 162 13.21 11.08 -14.70
CA GLY A 162 11.78 11.04 -14.34
C GLY A 162 10.99 9.86 -14.91
N GLY A 163 11.62 8.89 -15.53
CA GLY A 163 10.97 7.67 -16.02
C GLY A 163 10.91 6.60 -14.93
N GLU A 164 9.71 6.20 -14.54
CA GLU A 164 9.55 4.93 -13.83
C GLU A 164 9.70 3.78 -14.84
N PRO A 165 10.54 2.77 -14.61
CA PRO A 165 10.59 1.59 -15.46
C PRO A 165 9.33 0.74 -15.31
#